data_ceea09e79f9073640f7f9cf4107d36c5
#
_entry.id   ceea09e79f9073640f7f9cf4107d36c5
#
_cell.length_a   1.000
_cell.length_b   1.000
_cell.length_c   1.000
_cell.angle_alpha   90.00
_cell.angle_beta   90.00
_cell.angle_gamma   90.00
#
_symmetry.space_group_name_H-M   'P 1'
#
loop_
_entity.id
_entity.type
_entity.pdbx_description
1 polymer ?
#
loop_
_entity_poly.entity_id
_entity_poly.type
_entity_poly.pdbx_seq_one_letter_code
_entity_poly.pdbx_strand_id
1 'polypeptide(L)' 'MSKVTVRQTASPIRRRQDQRATLVGLGLNRIGRTSVLDDTPSVRGMIAKVAHLVEVVD' A
#
# COMPACT_ATOMS: atom_id res chain seq x y z
N MET A 1 -13.22 14.85 -4.04
CA MET A 1 -12.43 14.29 -2.96
C MET A 1 -11.10 13.81 -3.50
N SER A 2 -10.09 13.83 -2.65
CA SER A 2 -8.73 13.51 -3.09
C SER A 2 -8.55 12.01 -3.29
N LYS A 3 -7.69 11.67 -4.22
CA LYS A 3 -7.24 10.30 -4.42
C LYS A 3 -5.75 10.23 -4.17
N VAL A 4 -5.29 9.08 -3.74
CA VAL A 4 -3.87 8.83 -3.57
C VAL A 4 -3.50 7.58 -4.39
N THR A 5 -2.42 7.69 -5.14
CA THR A 5 -1.92 6.57 -5.93
C THR A 5 -0.69 6.00 -5.25
N VAL A 6 -0.67 4.72 -5.02
CA VAL A 6 0.45 4.04 -4.39
C VAL A 6 0.92 2.90 -5.27
N ARG A 7 2.22 2.65 -5.23
CA ARG A 7 2.84 1.57 -5.97
C ARG A 7 3.68 0.73 -5.03
N GLN A 8 3.56 -0.58 -5.16
CA GLN A 8 4.37 -1.49 -4.36
C GLN A 8 5.78 -1.55 -4.93
N THR A 9 6.77 -1.25 -4.10
CA THR A 9 8.17 -1.20 -4.51
C THR A 9 8.98 -2.37 -3.98
N ALA A 10 8.45 -3.11 -3.00
CA ALA A 10 9.15 -4.23 -2.42
C ALA A 10 8.17 -5.34 -2.07
N SER A 11 8.65 -6.58 -2.10
CA SER A 11 7.83 -7.74 -1.76
C SER A 11 7.65 -7.86 -0.25
N PRO A 12 6.47 -8.32 0.21
CA PRO A 12 6.26 -8.59 1.62
C PRO A 12 6.87 -9.94 2.06
N ILE A 13 7.60 -10.61 1.19
CA ILE A 13 8.26 -11.88 1.54
C ILE A 13 9.15 -11.65 2.76
N ARG A 14 9.04 -12.53 3.75
CA ARG A 14 9.76 -12.44 5.02
C ARG A 14 9.26 -11.30 5.89
N ARG A 15 8.13 -10.70 5.54
CA ARG A 15 7.49 -9.69 6.37
C ARG A 15 6.39 -10.33 7.18
N ARG A 16 5.89 -9.59 8.16
CA ARG A 16 4.81 -10.07 9.01
C ARG A 16 3.55 -10.24 8.18
N GLN A 17 2.73 -11.21 8.58
CA GLN A 17 1.52 -11.53 7.85
C GLN A 17 0.53 -10.35 7.81
N ASP A 18 0.51 -9.52 8.85
CA ASP A 18 -0.35 -8.36 8.89
C ASP A 18 0.03 -7.34 7.82
N GLN A 19 1.31 -7.23 7.47
CA GLN A 19 1.75 -6.36 6.40
C GLN A 19 1.28 -6.86 5.04
N ARG A 20 1.31 -8.17 4.84
CA ARG A 20 0.78 -8.75 3.60
C ARG A 20 -0.71 -8.50 3.49
N ALA A 21 -1.45 -8.68 4.58
CA ALA A 21 -2.88 -8.43 4.59
C ALA A 21 -3.18 -6.96 4.30
N THR A 22 -2.37 -6.05 4.82
CA THR A 22 -2.53 -4.62 4.56
C THR A 22 -2.31 -4.31 3.07
N LEU A 23 -1.28 -4.90 2.46
CA LEU A 23 -1.05 -4.71 1.03
C LEU A 23 -2.21 -5.22 0.20
N VAL A 24 -2.74 -6.38 0.53
CA VAL A 24 -3.91 -6.93 -0.17
C VAL A 24 -5.11 -5.99 0.00
N GLY A 25 -5.30 -5.45 1.19
CA GLY A 25 -6.37 -4.49 1.44
C GLY A 25 -6.22 -3.21 0.63
N LEU A 26 -4.99 -2.83 0.28
CA LEU A 26 -4.73 -1.69 -0.58
C LEU A 26 -4.83 -2.06 -2.07
N GLY A 27 -5.04 -3.32 -2.39
CA GLY A 27 -5.07 -3.77 -3.78
C GLY A 27 -3.68 -4.01 -4.36
N LEU A 28 -2.67 -4.11 -3.50
CA LEU A 28 -1.28 -4.27 -3.91
C LEU A 28 -0.80 -5.64 -3.47
N ASN A 29 -0.64 -6.55 -4.39
CA ASN A 29 -0.16 -7.89 -4.06
C ASN A 29 1.03 -8.32 -4.91
N ARG A 30 1.61 -7.39 -5.66
CA ARG A 30 2.78 -7.65 -6.51
C ARG A 30 3.63 -6.41 -6.61
N ILE A 31 4.94 -6.60 -6.71
CA ILE A 31 5.87 -5.50 -6.95
C ILE A 31 5.52 -4.82 -8.27
N GLY A 32 5.52 -3.51 -8.27
CA GLY A 32 5.21 -2.72 -9.45
C GLY A 32 3.73 -2.45 -9.66
N ARG A 33 2.86 -3.11 -8.89
CA ARG A 33 1.43 -2.86 -9.01
C ARG A 33 1.08 -1.49 -8.44
N THR A 34 0.22 -0.79 -9.14
CA THR A 34 -0.26 0.53 -8.73
C THR A 34 -1.73 0.46 -8.37
N SER A 35 -2.11 1.17 -7.33
CA SER A 35 -3.50 1.25 -6.89
C SER A 35 -3.87 2.69 -6.60
N VAL A 36 -5.07 3.08 -7.02
CA VAL A 36 -5.61 4.41 -6.74
C VAL A 36 -6.68 4.26 -5.67
N LEU A 37 -6.53 4.99 -4.58
CA LEU A 37 -7.38 4.85 -3.41
C LEU A 37 -7.90 6.19 -2.97
N ASP A 38 -9.01 6.20 -2.23
CA ASP A 38 -9.51 7.41 -1.60
C ASP A 38 -8.53 7.85 -0.51
N ASP A 39 -8.28 9.15 -0.46
CA ASP A 39 -7.37 9.71 0.54
C ASP A 39 -8.13 9.92 1.85
N THR A 40 -8.24 8.87 2.62
CA THR A 40 -8.93 8.88 3.92
C THR A 40 -7.95 8.53 5.03
N PRO A 41 -8.28 8.89 6.29
CA PRO A 41 -7.42 8.51 7.42
C PRO A 41 -7.17 7.00 7.50
N SER A 42 -8.18 6.18 7.16
CA SER A 42 -8.01 4.73 7.18
C SER A 42 -6.98 4.28 6.15
N VAL A 43 -7.08 4.80 4.93
CA VAL A 43 -6.14 4.45 3.87
C VAL A 43 -4.74 4.95 4.22
N ARG A 44 -4.64 6.17 4.73
CA ARG A 44 -3.34 6.71 5.13
C ARG A 44 -2.68 5.87 6.22
N GLY A 45 -3.47 5.37 7.18
CA GLY A 45 -2.95 4.48 8.21
C GLY A 45 -2.42 3.18 7.64
N MET A 46 -3.11 2.60 6.67
CA MET A 46 -2.67 1.39 6.00
C MET A 46 -1.37 1.63 5.23
N ILE A 47 -1.28 2.75 4.53
CA ILE A 47 -0.07 3.11 3.79
C ILE A 47 1.10 3.28 4.74
N ALA A 48 0.89 3.97 5.86
CA ALA A 48 1.95 4.18 6.84
C ALA A 48 2.48 2.85 7.40
N LYS A 49 1.59 1.88 7.58
CA LYS A 49 1.96 0.57 8.10
C LYS A 49 2.91 -0.18 7.17
N VAL A 50 2.80 0.04 5.87
CA VAL A 50 3.63 -0.64 4.87
C VAL A 50 4.46 0.36 4.06
N ALA A 51 4.74 1.53 4.63
CA ALA A 51 5.44 2.60 3.91
C ALA A 51 6.80 2.16 3.36
N HIS A 52 7.44 1.21 4.03
CA HIS A 52 8.72 0.68 3.58
C HIS A 52 8.60 -0.27 2.38
N LEU A 53 7.38 -0.61 1.99
CA LEU A 53 7.11 -1.54 0.88
C LEU A 53 6.43 -0.85 -0.30
N VAL A 54 5.99 0.39 -0.12
CA VAL A 54 5.24 1.11 -1.16
C VAL A 54 5.73 2.54 -1.23
N GLU A 55 5.37 3.22 -2.34
CA GLU A 55 5.59 4.66 -2.45
C GLU A 55 4.31 5.33 -2.97
N VAL A 56 4.11 6.57 -2.57
CA VAL A 56 3.04 7.39 -3.10
C VAL A 56 3.57 8.08 -4.35
N VAL A 57 2.89 7.90 -5.47
CA VAL A 57 3.41 8.31 -6.78
C VAL A 57 2.58 9.38 -7.46
N ASP A 58 1.61 9.96 -6.80
CA ASP A 58 0.85 10.99 -7.49
C ASP A 58 1.41 12.38 -7.26
#